data_16248a4058ef396fc559d05add551a67
#
_entry.id   16248a4058ef396fc559d05add551a67
#
_cell.length_a   1.000
_cell.length_b   1.000
_cell.length_c   1.000
_cell.angle_alpha   90.00
_cell.angle_beta   90.00
_cell.angle_gamma   90.00
#
_symmetry.space_group_name_H-M   'P 1'
#
loop_
_entity.id
_entity.type
_entity.pdbx_description
1 polymer ?
#
loop_
_entity_poly.entity_id
_entity_poly.type
_entity_poly.pdbx_seq_one_letter_code
_entity_poly.pdbx_strand_id
1 'polypeptide(L)'
;MAEPGDVVTVDFPGATGVKRRPAVVVSSRLYHAHRPDLVLAALTSQISAARSPTDYLLQDWQAAGLHQPTAFRAYFAMAGRSTVKPVGRLSERDWHEVQGCLARALAFQDERTGSA
;
A
#
# COMPACT_ATOMS: atom_id res chain seq x y z
N MET A 1 -16.28 -2.25 -0.48
CA MET A 1 -15.61 -1.78 0.73
C MET A 1 -14.13 -2.10 0.64
N ALA A 2 -13.26 -1.17 1.00
CA ALA A 2 -11.82 -1.38 0.88
C ALA A 2 -11.31 -2.31 1.99
N GLU A 3 -10.52 -3.29 1.57
CA GLU A 3 -9.94 -4.30 2.46
C GLU A 3 -8.42 -4.24 2.38
N PRO A 4 -7.71 -4.70 3.41
CA PRO A 4 -6.25 -4.78 3.35
C PRO A 4 -5.81 -5.56 2.10
N GLY A 5 -4.87 -5.01 1.36
CA GLY A 5 -4.40 -5.61 0.12
C GLY A 5 -5.14 -5.17 -1.12
N ASP A 6 -6.22 -4.42 -0.98
CA ASP A 6 -6.92 -3.88 -2.14
C ASP A 6 -6.07 -2.80 -2.80
N VAL A 7 -6.14 -2.76 -4.14
CA VAL A 7 -5.51 -1.71 -4.93
C VAL A 7 -6.60 -0.69 -5.27
N VAL A 8 -6.29 0.55 -5.01
CA VAL A 8 -7.20 1.68 -5.24
C VAL A 8 -6.45 2.79 -5.97
N THR A 9 -7.19 3.75 -6.52
CA THR A 9 -6.59 5.01 -6.94
C THR A 9 -7.03 6.11 -5.99
N VAL A 10 -6.14 7.06 -5.79
CA VAL A 10 -6.35 8.17 -4.87
C VAL A 10 -5.54 9.36 -5.35
N ASP A 11 -5.98 10.56 -5.00
CA ASP A 11 -5.26 11.77 -5.32
C ASP A 11 -4.12 11.97 -4.33
N PHE A 12 -2.88 11.95 -4.85
CA PHE A 12 -1.69 12.25 -4.07
C PHE A 12 -1.20 13.67 -4.40
N PRO A 13 -0.85 14.46 -3.40
CA PRO A 13 -0.20 15.73 -3.66
C PRO A 13 1.22 15.48 -4.19
N GLY A 14 1.64 16.30 -5.15
CA GLY A 14 2.97 16.21 -5.73
C GLY A 14 3.55 17.59 -5.96
N ALA A 15 4.78 17.64 -6.46
CA ALA A 15 5.49 18.88 -6.67
C ALA A 15 4.81 19.80 -7.70
N THR A 16 4.09 19.21 -8.65
CA THR A 16 3.44 19.95 -9.72
C THR A 16 1.90 19.92 -9.61
N GLY A 17 1.39 19.59 -8.42
CA GLY A 17 -0.05 19.53 -8.18
C GLY A 17 -0.49 18.15 -7.72
N VAL A 18 -1.79 17.92 -7.80
CA VAL A 18 -2.40 16.67 -7.37
C VAL A 18 -2.49 15.73 -8.55
N LYS A 19 -2.05 14.47 -8.36
CA LYS A 19 -2.17 13.44 -9.37
C LYS A 19 -2.88 12.23 -8.80
N ARG A 20 -3.72 11.63 -9.62
CA ARG A 20 -4.39 10.38 -9.25
C ARG A 20 -3.42 9.23 -9.46
N ARG A 21 -3.18 8.47 -8.40
CA ARG A 21 -2.16 7.41 -8.42
C ARG A 21 -2.71 6.15 -7.78
N PRO A 22 -2.20 4.98 -8.19
CA PRO A 22 -2.55 3.74 -7.52
C PRO A 22 -1.86 3.66 -6.16
N ALA A 23 -2.53 2.97 -5.26
CA ALA A 23 -2.03 2.72 -3.91
C ALA A 23 -2.63 1.41 -3.41
N VAL A 24 -2.02 0.84 -2.39
CA VAL A 24 -2.53 -0.36 -1.75
C VAL A 24 -3.00 -0.03 -0.34
N VAL A 25 -4.14 -0.58 0.04
CA VAL A 25 -4.68 -0.43 1.39
C VAL A 25 -3.85 -1.30 2.33
N VAL A 26 -3.22 -0.66 3.31
CA VAL A 26 -2.34 -1.37 4.26
C VAL A 26 -2.88 -1.34 5.68
N SER A 27 -3.95 -0.60 5.93
CA SER A 27 -4.59 -0.59 7.24
C SER A 27 -5.46 -1.85 7.42
N SER A 28 -5.62 -2.26 8.66
CA SER A 28 -6.31 -3.50 9.00
C SER A 28 -7.82 -3.32 9.06
N ARG A 29 -8.54 -4.44 9.06
CA ARG A 29 -10.00 -4.41 9.26
C ARG A 29 -10.37 -3.84 10.62
N LEU A 30 -9.57 -4.10 11.62
CA LEU A 30 -9.80 -3.52 12.95
C LEU A 30 -9.72 -2.00 12.89
N TYR A 31 -8.72 -1.48 12.19
CA TYR A 31 -8.58 -0.04 12.00
C TYR A 31 -9.81 0.53 11.30
N HIS A 32 -10.25 -0.14 10.23
CA HIS A 32 -11.41 0.30 9.45
C HIS A 32 -12.71 0.27 10.23
N ALA A 33 -12.81 -0.59 11.23
CA ALA A 33 -14.01 -0.68 12.05
C ALA A 33 -14.18 0.54 12.96
N HIS A 34 -13.09 1.25 13.24
CA HIS A 34 -13.09 2.36 14.21
C HIS A 34 -12.72 3.70 13.61
N ARG A 35 -12.30 3.75 12.35
CA ARG A 35 -11.85 4.99 11.70
C ARG A 35 -12.44 5.11 10.30
N PRO A 36 -12.78 6.34 9.88
CA PRO A 36 -13.32 6.55 8.53
C PRO A 36 -12.27 6.61 7.44
N ASP A 37 -10.99 6.71 7.80
CA ASP A 37 -9.90 6.84 6.85
C ASP A 37 -9.16 5.52 6.68
N LEU A 38 -8.37 5.46 5.61
CA LEU A 38 -7.53 4.32 5.27
C LEU A 38 -6.08 4.76 5.33
N VAL A 39 -5.19 3.81 5.68
CA VAL A 39 -3.77 4.01 5.50
C VAL A 39 -3.39 3.36 4.18
N LEU A 40 -2.78 4.14 3.31
CA LEU A 40 -2.40 3.71 1.97
C LEU A 40 -0.89 3.75 1.80
N ALA A 41 -0.36 2.88 0.96
CA ALA A 41 1.04 2.91 0.56
C ALA A 41 1.12 3.04 -0.96
N ALA A 42 2.12 3.76 -1.43
CA ALA A 42 2.23 4.11 -2.85
C ALA A 42 2.59 2.92 -3.72
N LEU A 43 1.99 2.89 -4.90
CA LEU A 43 2.39 1.99 -5.98
C LEU A 43 2.90 2.87 -7.11
N THR A 44 4.06 2.53 -7.67
CA THR A 44 4.69 3.36 -8.70
C THR A 44 5.10 2.53 -9.91
N SER A 45 4.88 3.10 -11.10
CA SER A 45 5.39 2.51 -12.33
C SER A 45 6.85 2.88 -12.58
N GLN A 46 7.40 3.81 -11.82
CA GLN A 46 8.82 4.13 -11.89
C GLN A 46 9.59 3.13 -11.04
N ILE A 47 9.69 1.91 -11.52
CA ILE A 47 10.23 0.81 -10.75
C ILE A 47 11.70 0.98 -10.39
N SER A 48 12.44 1.79 -11.16
CA SER A 48 13.84 2.09 -10.85
C SER A 48 14.01 2.90 -9.57
N ALA A 49 12.95 3.53 -9.09
CA ALA A 49 12.98 4.29 -7.84
C ALA A 49 12.77 3.41 -6.61
N ALA A 50 12.34 2.17 -6.80
CA ALA A 50 12.02 1.25 -5.70
C ALA A 50 13.25 0.40 -5.38
N ARG A 51 14.18 0.94 -4.58
CA ARG A 51 15.47 0.30 -4.31
C ARG A 51 15.71 0.01 -2.84
N SER A 52 14.79 0.40 -1.99
CA SER A 52 14.95 0.21 -0.56
C SER A 52 14.53 -1.22 -0.18
N PRO A 53 15.09 -1.79 0.91
CA PRO A 53 14.59 -3.06 1.43
C PRO A 53 13.12 -3.03 1.86
N THR A 54 12.53 -1.84 1.96
CA THR A 54 11.11 -1.68 2.27
C THR A 54 10.25 -1.50 1.02
N ASP A 55 10.87 -1.63 -0.16
CA ASP A 55 10.16 -1.58 -1.45
C ASP A 55 10.11 -2.98 -2.06
N TYR A 56 9.19 -3.19 -3.01
CA TYR A 56 9.01 -4.51 -3.60
C TYR A 56 8.41 -4.39 -4.98
N LEU A 57 9.00 -5.07 -5.96
CA LEU A 57 8.47 -5.12 -7.32
C LEU A 57 7.38 -6.17 -7.39
N LEU A 58 6.14 -5.75 -7.69
CA LEU A 58 5.01 -6.65 -7.78
C LEU A 58 5.24 -7.69 -8.88
N GLN A 59 4.91 -8.94 -8.61
CA GLN A 59 5.00 -10.01 -9.60
C GLN A 59 3.69 -10.19 -10.36
N ASP A 60 2.57 -9.92 -9.72
CA ASP A 60 1.25 -10.13 -10.29
C ASP A 60 0.51 -8.82 -10.50
N TRP A 61 1.21 -7.82 -11.04
CA TRP A 61 0.63 -6.49 -11.21
C TRP A 61 -0.58 -6.49 -12.16
N GLN A 62 -0.57 -7.33 -13.20
CA GLN A 62 -1.71 -7.42 -14.13
C GLN A 62 -2.95 -7.95 -13.42
N ALA A 63 -2.79 -8.99 -12.61
CA ALA A 63 -3.90 -9.58 -11.88
C ALA A 63 -4.48 -8.59 -10.86
N ALA A 64 -3.70 -7.63 -10.43
CA ALA A 64 -4.13 -6.60 -9.48
C ALA A 64 -4.86 -5.43 -10.17
N GLY A 65 -5.01 -5.49 -11.49
CA GLY A 65 -5.72 -4.44 -12.24
C GLY A 65 -4.83 -3.29 -12.69
N LEU A 66 -3.51 -3.45 -12.61
CA LEU A 66 -2.56 -2.42 -13.03
C LEU A 66 -2.19 -2.63 -14.50
N HIS A 67 -1.72 -1.58 -15.16
CA HIS A 67 -1.53 -1.58 -16.62
C HIS A 67 -0.07 -1.71 -17.03
N GLN A 68 0.86 -1.66 -16.09
CA GLN A 68 2.28 -1.75 -16.39
C GLN A 68 3.01 -2.25 -15.14
N PRO A 69 4.27 -2.69 -15.30
CA PRO A 69 5.06 -3.11 -14.14
C PRO A 69 5.07 -2.05 -13.07
N THR A 70 4.83 -2.46 -11.84
CA THR A 70 4.58 -1.57 -10.73
C THR A 70 5.32 -2.08 -9.49
N ALA A 71 5.83 -1.16 -8.69
CA ALA A 71 6.49 -1.46 -7.44
C ALA A 71 5.72 -0.87 -6.26
N PHE A 72 5.75 -1.59 -5.15
CA PHE A 72 5.28 -1.11 -3.86
C PHE A 72 6.39 -0.29 -3.22
N ARG A 73 6.02 0.85 -2.67
CA ARG A 73 6.92 1.67 -1.86
C ARG A 73 6.30 1.91 -0.50
N ALA A 74 7.14 1.85 0.52
CA ALA A 74 6.72 2.19 1.88
C ALA A 74 6.65 3.71 2.04
N TYR A 75 5.78 4.33 1.27
CA TYR A 75 5.50 5.75 1.30
C TYR A 75 4.00 5.89 1.58
N PHE A 76 3.67 6.39 2.74
CA PHE A 76 2.32 6.29 3.29
C PHE A 76 1.53 7.57 3.17
N ALA A 77 0.22 7.41 3.00
CA ALA A 77 -0.72 8.53 3.01
C ALA A 77 -2.02 8.07 3.65
N MET A 78 -2.74 9.03 4.22
CA MET A 78 -4.08 8.78 4.76
C MET A 78 -5.10 9.33 3.79
N ALA A 79 -6.19 8.62 3.61
CA ALA A 79 -7.27 9.08 2.75
C ALA A 79 -8.61 8.62 3.30
N GLY A 80 -9.62 9.46 3.14
CA GLY A 80 -10.98 9.10 3.49
C GLY A 80 -11.47 7.96 2.60
N ARG A 81 -12.22 7.06 3.17
CA ARG A 81 -12.72 5.88 2.48
C ARG A 81 -13.52 6.23 1.23
N SER A 82 -14.23 7.35 1.26
CA SER A 82 -15.05 7.79 0.13
C SER A 82 -14.27 8.41 -1.01
N THR A 83 -12.97 8.69 -0.81
CA THR A 83 -12.16 9.39 -1.81
C THR A 83 -11.36 8.44 -2.69
N VAL A 84 -11.34 7.16 -2.36
CA VAL A 84 -10.60 6.16 -3.14
C VAL A 84 -11.52 5.44 -4.10
N LYS A 85 -10.97 4.96 -5.20
CA LYS A 85 -11.71 4.17 -6.19
C LYS A 85 -11.05 2.81 -6.33
N PRO A 86 -11.82 1.72 -6.32
CA PRO A 86 -11.25 0.38 -6.44
C PRO A 86 -10.66 0.14 -7.82
N VAL A 87 -9.54 -0.56 -7.84
CA VAL A 87 -8.86 -1.00 -9.07
C VAL A 87 -8.81 -2.51 -9.11
N GLY A 88 -8.44 -3.15 -8.01
CA GLY A 88 -8.28 -4.58 -7.92
C GLY A 88 -7.74 -4.98 -6.57
N ARG A 89 -6.96 -6.06 -6.56
CA ARG A 89 -6.43 -6.60 -5.32
C ARG A 89 -5.09 -7.26 -5.60
N LEU A 90 -4.14 -7.09 -4.69
CA LEU A 90 -2.86 -7.80 -4.81
C LEU A 90 -3.09 -9.31 -4.69
N SER A 91 -2.28 -10.09 -5.42
CA SER A 91 -2.26 -11.54 -5.24
C SER A 91 -1.79 -11.88 -3.83
N GLU A 92 -2.05 -13.10 -3.40
CA GLU A 92 -1.61 -13.54 -2.07
C GLU A 92 -0.11 -13.43 -1.91
N ARG A 93 0.66 -13.83 -2.93
CA ARG A 93 2.12 -13.75 -2.81
C ARG A 93 2.61 -12.30 -2.77
N ASP A 94 2.04 -11.42 -3.57
CA ASP A 94 2.43 -10.01 -3.53
C ASP A 94 2.01 -9.37 -2.21
N TRP A 95 0.82 -9.68 -1.73
CA TRP A 95 0.37 -9.16 -0.44
C TRP A 95 1.27 -9.64 0.70
N HIS A 96 1.68 -10.90 0.66
CA HIS A 96 2.59 -11.44 1.67
C HIS A 96 3.93 -10.68 1.67
N GLU A 97 4.49 -10.41 0.48
CA GLU A 97 5.73 -9.67 0.37
C GLU A 97 5.60 -8.21 0.82
N VAL A 98 4.47 -7.60 0.49
CA VAL A 98 4.17 -6.24 0.94
C VAL A 98 4.08 -6.19 2.47
N GLN A 99 3.45 -7.18 3.07
CA GLN A 99 3.40 -7.25 4.54
C GLN A 99 4.78 -7.37 5.15
N GLY A 100 5.69 -8.08 4.50
CA GLY A 100 7.08 -8.13 4.92
C GLY A 100 7.76 -6.76 4.83
N CYS A 101 7.49 -6.01 3.77
CA CYS A 101 8.00 -4.65 3.63
C CYS A 101 7.46 -3.75 4.73
N LEU A 102 6.18 -3.88 5.07
CA LEU A 102 5.59 -3.10 6.14
C LEU A 102 6.24 -3.40 7.48
N ALA A 103 6.51 -4.67 7.74
CA ALA A 103 7.17 -5.07 8.97
C ALA A 103 8.59 -4.49 9.08
N ARG A 104 9.26 -4.34 7.94
CA ARG A 104 10.61 -3.74 7.93
C ARG A 104 10.57 -2.22 7.99
N ALA A 105 9.50 -1.61 7.46
CA ALA A 105 9.39 -0.15 7.40
C ALA A 105 8.89 0.44 8.72
N LEU A 106 8.03 -0.29 9.42
CA LEU A 106 7.37 0.21 10.63
C LEU A 106 7.97 -0.47 11.85
N ALA A 107 8.18 0.31 12.90
CA ALA A 107 8.74 -0.23 14.14
C ALA A 107 7.61 -0.84 14.96
N PHE A 108 7.51 -2.15 14.93
CA PHE A 108 6.59 -2.88 15.79
C PHE A 108 7.35 -3.35 17.01
N GLN A 109 6.83 -3.00 18.18
CA GLN A 109 7.39 -3.47 19.42
C GLN A 109 6.27 -4.10 20.22
N ASP A 110 6.24 -5.43 20.24
CA ASP A 110 5.30 -6.16 21.08
C ASP A 110 6.03 -6.48 22.39
N GLU A 111 5.59 -5.84 23.46
CA GLU A 111 6.26 -5.98 24.75
C GLU A 111 6.19 -7.38 25.31
N ARG A 112 5.22 -8.17 24.88
CA ARG A 112 5.11 -9.56 25.32
C ARG A 112 6.20 -10.43 24.72
N THR A 113 6.73 -10.04 23.56
CA THR A 113 7.77 -10.78 22.87
C THR A 113 9.01 -9.92 22.64
N GLY A 114 8.88 -8.63 22.80
CA GLY A 114 9.91 -7.67 22.49
C GLY A 114 10.89 -7.44 23.60
N SER A 115 10.89 -8.27 24.57
CA SER A 115 11.82 -8.19 25.68
C SER A 115 13.26 -8.39 25.23
N ALA A 116 13.42 -8.80 24.03
CA ALA A 116 14.75 -8.95 23.48
C ALA A 116 15.44 -7.60 23.36
#